data_92bb783d33ee853898e3f352c5010c9f
#
_entry.id   92bb783d33ee853898e3f352c5010c9f
#
_cell.length_a   1.000
_cell.length_b   1.000
_cell.length_c   1.000
_cell.angle_alpha   90.00
_cell.angle_beta   90.00
_cell.angle_gamma   90.00
#
_symmetry.space_group_name_H-M   'P 1'
#
loop_
_entity.id
_entity.type
_entity.pdbx_description
1 polymer ?
#
loop_
_entity_poly.entity_id
_entity_poly.type
_entity_poly.pdbx_seq_one_letter_code
_entity_poly.pdbx_strand_id
1 'polypeptide(L)'
;MKRLFISITLLLVTVGIARSQSVYQPYSYDFYQKFNADAYSTKTRLHTAIKPFFVDDSLLMHRYDSIMNYGSDASNSNILYRKLFNEHLVDVKGVNSTFYADLLPDFNIGRDLSAKQNTYLSSLGLQFGGTAGKKFSYYVSGYLNQARVPDYISTYIRQVGIVPGQAYANTFNSNPNDYSWDYITANVSYTPVKYLNISAGRDKTFIGDGYRSLLLSDYASPYPFFKLTANLGNVKYMAMWAYFTDPAGTSDKFKDRNKWGIFHYLDWNVSNRLSLGFFDSIIWANEDDQGHTHGFDFSYINPVIFLRPVEAANGSPDNALIGFTTKYKLTDGLTAYGQFSLDEFTAKEFFSNPGYSNNKFGYQLGVKGANLFGVTNLNYLLETNTVRPYTYSERASILNYSANSEPLAHPWGANFREVVALLNYSYKRFDLMGEVDYGHYGLDMNGINYGKDIFQHYTTPLAKYGNTIGQGLKTNMVYLQGKIGYVLNPKYNLRLELGGIYRTEKNSDFNDKTAMITFGVRSSFRQIYTDLASYKTH
;
A
#
# COMPACT_ATOMS: atom_id res chain seq x y z
N MET A 1 -28.63 22.25 31.12
CA MET A 1 -28.43 22.45 29.68
C MET A 1 -27.71 23.76 29.33
N LYS A 2 -28.11 24.94 29.78
CA LYS A 2 -27.41 26.21 29.47
C LYS A 2 -25.92 26.24 29.91
N ARG A 3 -25.55 25.65 31.05
CA ARG A 3 -24.16 25.62 31.54
C ARG A 3 -23.27 24.63 30.75
N LEU A 4 -23.85 23.57 30.20
CA LEU A 4 -23.14 22.63 29.34
C LEU A 4 -22.82 23.24 27.96
N PHE A 5 -23.76 24.02 27.41
CA PHE A 5 -23.57 24.76 26.16
C PHE A 5 -22.49 25.85 26.27
N ILE A 6 -22.43 26.57 27.39
CA ILE A 6 -21.41 27.60 27.66
C ILE A 6 -20.04 26.98 27.82
N SER A 7 -19.90 25.79 28.45
CA SER A 7 -18.64 25.07 28.59
C SER A 7 -18.13 24.54 27.24
N ILE A 8 -19.01 24.06 26.37
CA ILE A 8 -18.64 23.63 25.01
C ILE A 8 -18.25 24.83 24.14
N THR A 9 -18.95 25.98 24.29
CA THR A 9 -18.61 27.19 23.53
C THR A 9 -17.30 27.82 24.02
N LEU A 10 -16.98 27.75 25.32
CA LEU A 10 -15.68 28.23 25.85
C LEU A 10 -14.51 27.35 25.44
N LEU A 11 -14.74 26.05 25.25
CA LEU A 11 -13.69 25.13 24.75
C LEU A 11 -13.32 25.39 23.27
N LEU A 12 -14.19 26.00 22.52
CA LEU A 12 -14.00 26.33 21.10
C LEU A 12 -13.26 27.67 20.84
N VAL A 13 -13.03 28.49 21.87
CA VAL A 13 -12.51 29.87 21.71
C VAL A 13 -11.00 30.00 22.01
N THR A 14 -10.33 28.98 22.56
CA THR A 14 -8.93 29.11 22.99
C THR A 14 -7.89 28.40 22.14
N VAL A 15 -7.97 28.49 20.80
CA VAL A 15 -6.88 27.97 19.95
C VAL A 15 -6.53 28.95 18.84
N GLY A 16 -5.86 30.02 19.22
CA GLY A 16 -5.20 30.95 18.30
C GLY A 16 -3.67 30.79 18.36
N ILE A 17 -3.12 29.66 17.97
CA ILE A 17 -1.68 29.54 17.70
C ILE A 17 -1.53 29.09 16.24
N ALA A 18 -0.81 29.90 15.48
CA ALA A 18 -0.45 29.62 14.10
C ALA A 18 0.25 28.25 14.00
N ARG A 19 -0.36 27.31 13.30
CA ARG A 19 0.25 26.03 12.95
C ARG A 19 0.33 25.91 11.45
N SER A 20 1.41 25.30 11.01
CA SER A 20 1.63 24.88 9.62
C SER A 20 0.41 24.11 9.10
N GLN A 21 0.03 24.38 7.88
CA GLN A 21 -0.97 23.61 7.15
C GLN A 21 -0.43 22.21 6.92
N SER A 22 -1.16 21.15 7.30
CA SER A 22 -0.73 19.80 7.01
C SER A 22 -0.83 19.50 5.52
N VAL A 23 0.24 18.97 4.94
CA VAL A 23 0.33 18.60 3.54
C VAL A 23 0.14 17.09 3.40
N TYR A 24 -0.74 16.67 2.50
CA TYR A 24 -0.88 15.28 2.14
C TYR A 24 0.25 14.86 1.19
N GLN A 25 1.06 13.86 1.59
CA GLN A 25 2.13 13.32 0.75
C GLN A 25 1.71 11.91 0.27
N PRO A 26 1.44 11.71 -1.03
CA PRO A 26 1.14 10.40 -1.57
C PRO A 26 2.19 9.36 -1.21
N TYR A 27 1.76 8.13 -0.92
CA TYR A 27 2.69 7.08 -0.57
C TYR A 27 3.44 6.57 -1.80
N SER A 28 4.74 6.46 -1.65
CA SER A 28 5.68 5.75 -2.51
C SER A 28 6.80 5.24 -1.62
N TYR A 29 7.06 3.95 -1.64
CA TYR A 29 8.11 3.37 -0.80
C TYR A 29 9.45 4.08 -1.01
N ASP A 30 9.89 4.22 -2.28
CA ASP A 30 11.18 4.85 -2.62
C ASP A 30 11.27 6.30 -2.12
N PHE A 31 10.20 7.08 -2.27
CA PHE A 31 10.20 8.47 -1.81
C PHE A 31 10.24 8.58 -0.28
N TYR A 32 9.50 7.70 0.43
CA TYR A 32 9.43 7.72 1.90
C TYR A 32 10.75 7.34 2.57
N GLN A 33 11.67 6.67 1.87
CA GLN A 33 13.02 6.40 2.37
C GLN A 33 13.79 7.68 2.71
N LYS A 34 13.46 8.80 2.06
CA LYS A 34 14.08 10.11 2.32
C LYS A 34 13.76 10.66 3.72
N PHE A 35 12.74 10.12 4.40
CA PHE A 35 12.36 10.47 5.77
C PHE A 35 12.95 9.52 6.82
N ASN A 36 13.56 8.40 6.43
CA ASN A 36 13.94 7.33 7.36
C ASN A 36 14.86 7.78 8.48
N ALA A 37 15.89 8.59 8.19
CA ALA A 37 16.83 9.05 9.20
C ALA A 37 16.15 9.83 10.33
N ASP A 38 15.14 10.64 9.99
CA ASP A 38 14.40 11.46 10.96
C ASP A 38 13.28 10.64 11.63
N ALA A 39 12.53 9.88 10.85
CA ALA A 39 11.36 9.15 11.30
C ALA A 39 11.72 8.00 12.27
N TYR A 40 12.86 7.33 12.03
CA TYR A 40 13.31 6.20 12.86
C TYR A 40 14.44 6.54 13.82
N SER A 41 14.74 7.82 14.04
CA SER A 41 15.69 8.24 15.08
C SER A 41 15.21 7.84 16.48
N THR A 42 16.14 7.41 17.34
CA THR A 42 15.86 7.08 18.75
C THR A 42 15.44 8.30 19.59
N LYS A 43 15.63 9.51 19.03
CA LYS A 43 15.27 10.78 19.67
C LYS A 43 13.83 11.22 19.39
N THR A 44 13.12 10.56 18.46
CA THR A 44 11.78 10.95 18.03
C THR A 44 10.74 9.92 18.42
N ARG A 45 9.49 10.35 18.53
CA ARG A 45 8.28 9.50 18.75
C ARG A 45 7.28 9.61 17.61
N LEU A 46 7.76 9.65 16.37
CA LEU A 46 6.88 9.74 15.21
C LEU A 46 6.11 8.43 15.00
N HIS A 47 4.84 8.58 14.67
CA HIS A 47 3.96 7.49 14.27
C HIS A 47 4.19 7.16 12.80
N THR A 48 4.94 6.11 12.51
CA THR A 48 5.40 5.76 11.16
C THR A 48 4.58 4.67 10.49
N ALA A 49 3.77 3.95 11.25
CA ALA A 49 3.08 2.75 10.77
C ALA A 49 1.87 3.05 9.87
N ILE A 50 1.25 4.23 9.92
CA ILE A 50 0.12 4.62 9.06
C ILE A 50 0.63 5.50 7.92
N LYS A 51 0.42 5.07 6.67
CA LYS A 51 0.78 5.81 5.45
C LYS A 51 -0.43 5.88 4.50
N PRO A 52 -0.58 6.94 3.69
CA PRO A 52 0.27 8.13 3.52
C PRO A 52 0.38 9.01 4.76
N PHE A 53 1.51 9.72 4.88
CA PHE A 53 1.67 10.71 5.94
C PHE A 53 0.88 11.99 5.64
N PHE A 54 0.29 12.55 6.70
CA PHE A 54 0.09 13.99 6.77
C PHE A 54 1.35 14.61 7.36
N VAL A 55 1.95 15.52 6.62
CA VAL A 55 3.14 16.25 7.08
C VAL A 55 2.66 17.38 7.98
N ASP A 56 2.43 17.06 9.23
CA ASP A 56 1.88 17.94 10.27
C ASP A 56 2.83 18.12 11.47
N ASP A 57 3.86 17.27 11.56
CA ASP A 57 4.93 17.37 12.53
C ASP A 57 6.04 18.30 12.02
N SER A 58 6.60 19.13 12.89
CA SER A 58 7.62 20.13 12.52
C SER A 58 8.88 19.52 11.91
N LEU A 59 9.30 18.34 12.39
CA LEU A 59 10.48 17.64 11.88
C LEU A 59 10.22 17.10 10.47
N LEU A 60 9.07 16.45 10.27
CA LEU A 60 8.67 15.95 8.95
C LEU A 60 8.46 17.09 7.96
N MET A 61 7.89 18.22 8.39
CA MET A 61 7.70 19.40 7.55
C MET A 61 9.05 19.98 7.11
N HIS A 62 9.99 20.15 8.01
CA HIS A 62 11.34 20.65 7.69
C HIS A 62 12.04 19.72 6.69
N ARG A 63 11.93 18.40 6.90
CA ARG A 63 12.50 17.40 5.98
C ARG A 63 11.83 17.44 4.62
N TYR A 64 10.50 17.51 4.58
CA TYR A 64 9.71 17.63 3.37
C TYR A 64 10.11 18.87 2.57
N ASP A 65 10.17 20.03 3.22
CA ASP A 65 10.59 21.29 2.57
C ASP A 65 12.02 21.21 2.02
N SER A 66 12.93 20.58 2.75
CA SER A 66 14.29 20.33 2.30
C SER A 66 14.35 19.46 1.04
N ILE A 67 13.54 18.40 0.98
CA ILE A 67 13.47 17.51 -0.19
C ILE A 67 12.84 18.25 -1.38
N MET A 68 11.70 18.91 -1.17
CA MET A 68 10.92 19.54 -2.23
C MET A 68 11.56 20.81 -2.79
N ASN A 69 12.49 21.43 -2.06
CA ASN A 69 13.21 22.61 -2.52
C ASN A 69 14.69 22.30 -2.84
N TYR A 70 15.08 21.02 -2.85
CA TYR A 70 16.47 20.66 -3.10
C TYR A 70 16.96 21.11 -4.48
N GLY A 71 18.05 21.91 -4.49
CA GLY A 71 18.65 22.45 -5.71
C GLY A 71 17.74 23.43 -6.46
N SER A 72 16.72 23.99 -5.82
CA SER A 72 15.92 25.06 -6.41
C SER A 72 16.71 26.35 -6.44
N ASP A 73 16.73 26.99 -7.60
CA ASP A 73 17.28 28.33 -7.79
C ASP A 73 16.12 29.34 -7.97
N ALA A 74 15.67 29.88 -6.84
CA ALA A 74 14.60 30.88 -6.83
C ALA A 74 15.03 32.23 -7.45
N SER A 75 16.32 32.45 -7.60
CA SER A 75 16.87 33.68 -8.20
C SER A 75 16.86 33.65 -9.73
N ASN A 76 16.67 32.50 -10.36
CA ASN A 76 16.66 32.35 -11.80
C ASN A 76 15.48 33.12 -12.44
N SER A 77 15.78 34.09 -13.27
CA SER A 77 14.76 34.93 -13.92
C SER A 77 13.98 34.21 -15.04
N ASN A 78 14.49 33.08 -15.54
CA ASN A 78 13.83 32.33 -16.59
C ASN A 78 12.66 31.52 -16.03
N ILE A 79 11.45 31.94 -16.34
CA ILE A 79 10.20 31.30 -15.88
C ILE A 79 10.11 29.85 -16.34
N LEU A 80 10.49 29.54 -17.58
CA LEU A 80 10.43 28.18 -18.10
C LEU A 80 11.38 27.24 -17.34
N TYR A 81 12.59 27.70 -17.05
CA TYR A 81 13.56 26.97 -16.24
C TYR A 81 13.00 26.67 -14.82
N ARG A 82 12.45 27.68 -14.15
CA ARG A 82 11.89 27.50 -12.81
C ARG A 82 10.75 26.49 -12.79
N LYS A 83 9.82 26.57 -13.76
CA LYS A 83 8.68 25.66 -13.87
C LYS A 83 9.10 24.21 -14.18
N LEU A 84 10.12 24.00 -14.99
CA LEU A 84 10.62 22.68 -15.32
C LEU A 84 11.45 22.04 -14.19
N PHE A 85 12.17 22.83 -13.39
CA PHE A 85 13.19 22.27 -12.48
C PHE A 85 13.00 22.60 -11.00
N ASN A 86 12.19 23.59 -10.63
CA ASN A 86 12.16 24.12 -9.26
C ASN A 86 10.77 24.33 -8.67
N GLU A 87 9.76 24.57 -9.48
CA GLU A 87 8.42 24.98 -9.03
C GLU A 87 7.33 24.07 -9.61
N HIS A 88 6.14 24.14 -9.03
CA HIS A 88 4.95 23.64 -9.69
C HIS A 88 4.66 24.41 -10.98
N LEU A 89 4.03 23.78 -11.97
CA LEU A 89 3.63 24.47 -13.20
C LEU A 89 2.69 25.63 -12.89
N VAL A 90 1.69 25.40 -12.03
CA VAL A 90 0.88 26.45 -11.43
C VAL A 90 1.13 26.42 -9.93
N ASP A 91 1.47 27.55 -9.34
CA ASP A 91 1.70 27.72 -7.90
C ASP A 91 1.08 29.05 -7.46
N VAL A 92 -0.02 29.01 -6.74
CA VAL A 92 -0.75 30.16 -6.24
C VAL A 92 -0.75 30.12 -4.72
N LYS A 93 -0.21 31.18 -4.12
CA LYS A 93 -0.15 31.33 -2.66
C LYS A 93 -0.97 32.57 -2.27
N GLY A 94 -2.13 32.32 -1.69
CA GLY A 94 -2.94 33.34 -1.04
C GLY A 94 -2.57 33.51 0.42
N VAL A 95 -3.21 34.45 1.11
CA VAL A 95 -2.97 34.71 2.54
C VAL A 95 -3.28 33.49 3.42
N ASN A 96 -4.35 32.76 3.10
CA ASN A 96 -4.82 31.59 3.86
C ASN A 96 -5.08 30.36 2.99
N SER A 97 -4.60 30.33 1.77
CA SER A 97 -4.82 29.21 0.84
C SER A 97 -3.65 29.00 -0.07
N THR A 98 -3.43 27.77 -0.47
CA THR A 98 -2.47 27.41 -1.51
C THR A 98 -3.15 26.57 -2.56
N PHE A 99 -2.71 26.71 -3.79
CA PHE A 99 -3.12 25.86 -4.91
C PHE A 99 -1.91 25.60 -5.78
N TYR A 100 -1.73 24.35 -6.16
CA TYR A 100 -0.75 23.99 -7.18
C TYR A 100 -1.35 23.01 -8.19
N ALA A 101 -0.83 23.03 -9.40
CA ALA A 101 -1.16 22.04 -10.42
C ALA A 101 0.05 21.74 -11.29
N ASP A 102 0.17 20.48 -11.72
CA ASP A 102 1.26 19.96 -12.54
C ASP A 102 0.74 19.00 -13.60
N LEU A 103 1.40 19.01 -14.75
CA LEU A 103 1.31 17.96 -15.76
C LEU A 103 2.31 16.85 -15.39
N LEU A 104 1.87 15.62 -15.48
CA LEU A 104 2.64 14.44 -15.07
C LEU A 104 2.95 13.52 -16.26
N PRO A 105 3.98 13.85 -17.07
CA PRO A 105 4.45 12.95 -18.11
C PRO A 105 5.14 11.73 -17.49
N ASP A 106 4.69 10.52 -17.83
CA ASP A 106 5.27 9.27 -17.35
C ASP A 106 5.47 8.31 -18.53
N PHE A 107 6.59 8.49 -19.23
CA PHE A 107 6.93 7.75 -20.45
C PHE A 107 8.14 6.86 -20.21
N ASN A 108 7.99 5.58 -20.51
CA ASN A 108 9.06 4.62 -20.37
C ASN A 108 9.09 3.70 -21.60
N ILE A 109 10.26 3.46 -22.13
CA ILE A 109 10.51 2.45 -23.18
C ILE A 109 11.43 1.38 -22.63
N GLY A 110 11.24 0.15 -23.05
CA GLY A 110 12.06 -0.97 -22.59
C GLY A 110 12.19 -2.08 -23.62
N ARG A 111 13.08 -3.00 -23.27
CA ARG A 111 13.31 -4.22 -24.03
C ARG A 111 13.39 -5.40 -23.08
N ASP A 112 12.51 -6.35 -23.23
CA ASP A 112 12.66 -7.68 -22.65
C ASP A 112 13.61 -8.48 -23.54
N LEU A 113 14.78 -8.78 -23.01
CA LEU A 113 15.84 -9.51 -23.70
C LEU A 113 15.53 -11.01 -23.78
N SER A 114 14.76 -11.54 -22.84
CA SER A 114 14.39 -12.96 -22.81
C SER A 114 13.33 -13.28 -23.86
N ALA A 115 12.25 -12.51 -23.89
CA ALA A 115 11.16 -12.63 -24.88
C ALA A 115 11.48 -11.92 -26.22
N LYS A 116 12.60 -11.18 -26.30
CA LYS A 116 12.99 -10.33 -27.46
C LYS A 116 11.90 -9.32 -27.84
N GLN A 117 11.11 -8.85 -26.88
CA GLN A 117 9.97 -7.99 -27.05
C GLN A 117 10.26 -6.56 -26.58
N ASN A 118 9.78 -5.56 -27.32
CA ASN A 118 9.79 -4.18 -26.85
C ASN A 118 8.62 -3.96 -25.90
N THR A 119 8.86 -3.25 -24.82
CA THR A 119 7.86 -2.80 -23.85
C THR A 119 7.82 -1.28 -23.83
N TYR A 120 6.70 -0.73 -23.42
CA TYR A 120 6.58 0.71 -23.20
C TYR A 120 5.47 1.00 -22.16
N LEU A 121 5.58 2.15 -21.53
CA LEU A 121 4.53 2.83 -20.81
C LEU A 121 4.41 4.24 -21.39
N SER A 122 3.22 4.59 -21.87
CA SER A 122 2.86 5.94 -22.28
C SER A 122 1.74 6.42 -21.37
N SER A 123 2.05 7.35 -20.50
CA SER A 123 1.12 7.82 -19.48
C SER A 123 1.20 9.35 -19.40
N LEU A 124 0.04 9.99 -19.47
CA LEU A 124 -0.11 11.41 -19.24
C LEU A 124 -1.05 11.62 -18.07
N GLY A 125 -0.58 12.31 -17.06
CA GLY A 125 -1.34 12.63 -15.87
C GLY A 125 -1.41 14.10 -15.56
N LEU A 126 -2.28 14.39 -14.59
CA LEU A 126 -2.44 15.70 -13.97
C LEU A 126 -2.47 15.50 -12.46
N GLN A 127 -1.88 16.41 -11.72
CA GLN A 127 -2.13 16.54 -10.29
C GLN A 127 -2.48 17.97 -9.94
N PHE A 128 -3.29 18.11 -8.92
CA PHE A 128 -3.51 19.40 -8.25
C PHE A 128 -3.75 19.17 -6.77
N GLY A 129 -3.39 20.14 -5.99
CA GLY A 129 -3.57 20.08 -4.55
C GLY A 129 -3.40 21.46 -3.91
N GLY A 130 -3.56 21.49 -2.62
CA GLY A 130 -3.42 22.71 -1.87
C GLY A 130 -4.13 22.69 -0.54
N THR A 131 -4.31 23.88 0.02
CA THR A 131 -4.93 24.09 1.33
C THR A 131 -5.93 25.23 1.25
N ALA A 132 -7.02 25.14 2.03
CA ALA A 132 -7.97 26.21 2.24
C ALA A 132 -8.12 26.50 3.74
N GLY A 133 -7.74 27.71 4.15
CA GLY A 133 -7.55 28.02 5.56
C GLY A 133 -6.41 27.19 6.16
N LYS A 134 -6.44 27.03 7.49
CA LYS A 134 -5.41 26.26 8.24
C LYS A 134 -5.83 24.81 8.49
N LYS A 135 -7.04 24.42 8.09
CA LYS A 135 -7.67 23.17 8.52
C LYS A 135 -8.04 22.23 7.39
N PHE A 136 -8.06 22.71 6.17
CA PHE A 136 -8.52 21.96 5.02
C PHE A 136 -7.38 21.76 4.02
N SER A 137 -7.16 20.53 3.58
CA SER A 137 -6.22 20.20 2.50
C SER A 137 -6.88 19.25 1.50
N TYR A 138 -6.43 19.33 0.26
CA TYR A 138 -6.92 18.49 -0.82
C TYR A 138 -5.78 18.12 -1.77
N TYR A 139 -5.89 16.95 -2.35
CA TYR A 139 -4.98 16.43 -3.35
C TYR A 139 -5.74 15.53 -4.31
N VAL A 140 -5.47 15.69 -5.60
CA VAL A 140 -6.00 14.82 -6.66
C VAL A 140 -4.88 14.54 -7.65
N SER A 141 -4.75 13.30 -8.08
CA SER A 141 -3.94 12.95 -9.25
C SER A 141 -4.66 11.95 -10.13
N GLY A 142 -4.47 12.07 -11.43
CA GLY A 142 -5.05 11.16 -12.40
C GLY A 142 -4.11 10.93 -13.58
N TYR A 143 -4.14 9.71 -14.14
CA TYR A 143 -3.31 9.28 -15.26
C TYR A 143 -4.13 8.48 -16.26
N LEU A 144 -3.98 8.79 -17.53
CA LEU A 144 -4.40 7.96 -18.65
C LEU A 144 -3.18 7.15 -19.11
N ASN A 145 -3.31 5.83 -19.12
CA ASN A 145 -2.18 4.94 -19.34
C ASN A 145 -2.41 4.03 -20.53
N GLN A 146 -1.35 3.80 -21.28
CA GLN A 146 -1.23 2.77 -22.31
C GLN A 146 0.13 2.10 -22.16
N ALA A 147 0.18 0.78 -22.19
CA ALA A 147 1.43 0.07 -22.05
C ALA A 147 1.45 -1.23 -22.84
N ARG A 148 2.64 -1.60 -23.31
CA ARG A 148 2.99 -2.98 -23.62
C ARG A 148 3.83 -3.52 -22.48
N VAL A 149 3.27 -4.49 -21.77
CA VAL A 149 3.90 -5.09 -20.59
C VAL A 149 4.65 -6.37 -20.95
N PRO A 150 5.63 -6.82 -20.12
CA PRO A 150 6.25 -8.11 -20.30
C PRO A 150 5.27 -9.26 -20.05
N ASP A 151 5.57 -10.45 -20.55
CA ASP A 151 4.66 -11.59 -20.60
C ASP A 151 4.12 -12.01 -19.23
N TYR A 152 4.94 -12.01 -18.18
CA TYR A 152 4.48 -12.38 -16.84
C TYR A 152 3.46 -11.39 -16.25
N ILE A 153 3.61 -10.09 -16.51
CA ILE A 153 2.61 -9.06 -16.14
C ILE A 153 1.33 -9.26 -16.96
N SER A 154 1.46 -9.54 -18.26
CA SER A 154 0.32 -9.82 -19.13
C SER A 154 -0.44 -11.08 -18.68
N THR A 155 0.28 -12.13 -18.25
CA THR A 155 -0.31 -13.34 -17.69
C THR A 155 -1.08 -13.03 -16.41
N TYR A 156 -0.50 -12.24 -15.51
CA TYR A 156 -1.20 -11.78 -14.31
C TYR A 156 -2.49 -11.02 -14.67
N ILE A 157 -2.40 -10.04 -15.57
CA ILE A 157 -3.57 -9.24 -15.99
C ILE A 157 -4.66 -10.14 -16.58
N ARG A 158 -4.33 -11.12 -17.41
CA ARG A 158 -5.32 -12.07 -17.98
C ARG A 158 -5.99 -12.92 -16.90
N GLN A 159 -5.28 -13.26 -15.82
CA GLN A 159 -5.82 -14.06 -14.71
C GLN A 159 -6.72 -13.25 -13.77
N VAL A 160 -6.39 -11.98 -13.55
CA VAL A 160 -6.99 -11.14 -12.49
C VAL A 160 -7.87 -10.02 -13.06
N GLY A 161 -7.60 -9.58 -14.29
CA GLY A 161 -8.32 -8.47 -14.94
C GLY A 161 -7.80 -7.07 -14.58
N ILE A 162 -6.77 -6.98 -13.73
CA ILE A 162 -6.26 -5.74 -13.15
C ILE A 162 -4.80 -5.54 -13.57
N VAL A 163 -4.42 -4.33 -13.93
CA VAL A 163 -3.00 -3.91 -13.95
C VAL A 163 -2.52 -3.80 -12.51
N PRO A 164 -1.48 -4.54 -12.10
CA PRO A 164 -1.10 -4.70 -10.70
C PRO A 164 -1.06 -3.39 -9.89
N GLY A 165 -1.93 -3.31 -8.90
CA GLY A 165 -2.03 -2.16 -8.01
C GLY A 165 -2.56 -0.87 -8.66
N GLN A 166 -3.14 -0.93 -9.86
CA GLN A 166 -3.55 0.26 -10.59
C GLN A 166 -5.06 0.34 -10.81
N ALA A 167 -5.60 -0.41 -11.75
CA ALA A 167 -7.01 -0.40 -12.14
C ALA A 167 -7.33 -1.54 -13.10
N TYR A 168 -8.61 -1.68 -13.44
CA TYR A 168 -9.06 -2.60 -14.48
C TYR A 168 -8.35 -2.36 -15.80
N ALA A 169 -7.90 -3.44 -16.40
CA ALA A 169 -7.20 -3.42 -17.68
C ALA A 169 -8.19 -3.53 -18.84
N ASN A 170 -8.06 -2.65 -19.82
CA ASN A 170 -8.70 -2.78 -21.10
C ASN A 170 -7.66 -3.18 -22.14
N THR A 171 -7.95 -4.19 -22.95
CA THR A 171 -7.11 -4.50 -24.11
C THR A 171 -7.31 -3.42 -25.17
N PHE A 172 -6.22 -2.99 -25.79
CA PHE A 172 -6.28 -2.13 -26.96
C PHE A 172 -5.24 -2.64 -27.97
N ASN A 173 -5.44 -2.48 -29.24
CA ASN A 173 -4.69 -3.11 -30.32
C ASN A 173 -4.80 -4.63 -30.39
N SER A 174 -4.16 -5.21 -31.41
CA SER A 174 -4.14 -6.65 -31.65
C SER A 174 -3.07 -7.41 -30.87
N ASN A 175 -2.15 -6.72 -30.19
CA ASN A 175 -1.13 -7.38 -29.40
C ASN A 175 -1.70 -7.76 -28.02
N PRO A 176 -1.60 -9.02 -27.59
CA PRO A 176 -2.19 -9.50 -26.33
C PRO A 176 -1.54 -8.91 -25.07
N ASN A 177 -0.41 -8.21 -25.19
CA ASN A 177 0.31 -7.56 -24.10
C ASN A 177 0.06 -6.05 -24.04
N ASP A 178 -0.81 -5.51 -24.92
CA ASP A 178 -1.16 -4.09 -24.95
C ASP A 178 -2.40 -3.83 -24.09
N TYR A 179 -2.24 -3.00 -23.06
CA TYR A 179 -3.29 -2.64 -22.11
C TYR A 179 -3.41 -1.13 -21.94
N SER A 180 -4.64 -0.69 -21.68
CA SER A 180 -4.92 0.68 -21.25
C SER A 180 -5.73 0.69 -19.96
N TRP A 181 -5.52 1.71 -19.14
CA TRP A 181 -6.26 1.89 -17.88
C TRP A 181 -6.18 3.32 -17.39
N ASP A 182 -7.13 3.70 -16.56
CA ASP A 182 -7.16 4.98 -15.89
C ASP A 182 -6.80 4.79 -14.41
N TYR A 183 -5.90 5.62 -13.88
CA TYR A 183 -5.52 5.62 -12.48
C TYR A 183 -5.86 6.95 -11.85
N ILE A 184 -6.69 6.96 -10.81
CA ILE A 184 -7.14 8.18 -10.14
C ILE A 184 -7.03 7.99 -8.64
N THR A 185 -6.39 8.97 -7.98
CA THR A 185 -6.38 9.12 -6.53
C THR A 185 -6.86 10.51 -6.13
N ALA A 186 -7.59 10.60 -5.04
CA ALA A 186 -8.07 11.85 -4.48
C ALA A 186 -8.14 11.74 -2.96
N ASN A 187 -7.75 12.80 -2.27
CA ASN A 187 -7.87 12.92 -0.83
C ASN A 187 -8.32 14.34 -0.46
N VAL A 188 -9.36 14.42 0.34
CA VAL A 188 -9.83 15.65 0.98
C VAL A 188 -9.73 15.45 2.47
N SER A 189 -9.15 16.40 3.18
CA SER A 189 -8.84 16.27 4.59
C SER A 189 -9.22 17.53 5.35
N TYR A 190 -9.86 17.36 6.48
CA TYR A 190 -10.25 18.41 7.42
C TYR A 190 -9.73 18.13 8.82
N THR A 191 -8.97 19.06 9.37
CA THR A 191 -8.38 18.97 10.71
C THR A 191 -9.07 20.01 11.64
N PRO A 192 -10.27 19.70 12.19
CA PRO A 192 -11.02 20.65 13.02
C PRO A 192 -10.23 21.09 14.25
N VAL A 193 -9.49 20.17 14.85
CA VAL A 193 -8.63 20.36 16.02
C VAL A 193 -7.31 19.63 15.80
N LYS A 194 -6.26 20.05 16.49
CA LYS A 194 -4.87 19.58 16.28
C LYS A 194 -4.66 18.05 16.41
N TYR A 195 -5.58 17.37 17.05
CA TYR A 195 -5.47 15.93 17.33
C TYR A 195 -6.44 15.07 16.53
N LEU A 196 -7.30 15.65 15.70
CA LEU A 196 -8.27 14.91 14.88
C LEU A 196 -8.17 15.35 13.42
N ASN A 197 -7.97 14.40 12.54
CA ASN A 197 -8.07 14.54 11.10
C ASN A 197 -9.21 13.67 10.57
N ILE A 198 -10.05 14.25 9.74
CA ILE A 198 -11.15 13.61 9.03
C ILE A 198 -10.79 13.66 7.56
N SER A 199 -10.73 12.54 6.90
CA SER A 199 -10.41 12.49 5.47
C SER A 199 -11.35 11.55 4.71
N ALA A 200 -11.61 11.90 3.46
CA ALA A 200 -12.40 11.10 2.54
C ALA A 200 -11.78 11.19 1.15
N GLY A 201 -11.93 10.13 0.37
CA GLY A 201 -11.38 10.12 -0.97
C GLY A 201 -11.37 8.76 -1.61
N ARG A 202 -10.50 8.61 -2.59
CA ARG A 202 -10.15 7.36 -3.26
C ARG A 202 -8.63 7.26 -3.29
N ASP A 203 -8.07 6.39 -2.49
CA ASP A 203 -6.62 6.18 -2.41
C ASP A 203 -6.32 4.85 -1.72
N LYS A 204 -5.05 4.60 -1.43
CA LYS A 204 -4.54 3.43 -0.73
C LYS A 204 -4.13 3.81 0.70
N THR A 205 -4.18 2.83 1.60
CA THR A 205 -3.64 2.99 2.95
C THR A 205 -2.72 1.81 3.24
N PHE A 206 -1.56 2.11 3.82
CA PHE A 206 -0.57 1.10 4.21
C PHE A 206 -0.38 1.13 5.72
N ILE A 207 -0.39 -0.05 6.35
CA ILE A 207 -0.16 -0.23 7.79
C ILE A 207 1.06 -1.10 8.01
N GLY A 208 2.09 -0.52 8.63
CA GLY A 208 3.34 -1.19 8.97
C GLY A 208 4.58 -0.34 8.77
N ASP A 209 5.73 -0.89 9.15
CA ASP A 209 7.03 -0.25 8.99
C ASP A 209 7.91 -0.93 7.93
N GLY A 210 7.44 -2.02 7.32
CA GLY A 210 8.10 -2.80 6.27
C GLY A 210 7.94 -2.27 4.85
N TYR A 211 8.41 -3.07 3.90
CA TYR A 211 8.13 -2.96 2.47
C TYR A 211 6.79 -3.60 2.13
N ARG A 212 6.55 -4.79 2.66
CA ARG A 212 5.26 -5.48 2.61
C ARG A 212 4.41 -5.18 3.83
N SER A 213 3.12 -5.47 3.74
CA SER A 213 2.23 -5.54 4.91
C SER A 213 1.39 -6.81 4.86
N LEU A 214 1.28 -7.47 6.01
CA LEU A 214 0.38 -8.62 6.21
C LEU A 214 -0.98 -8.20 6.78
N LEU A 215 -1.19 -6.89 6.99
CA LEU A 215 -2.40 -6.31 7.56
C LEU A 215 -3.17 -5.52 6.51
N LEU A 216 -2.67 -4.37 6.11
CA LEU A 216 -3.22 -3.56 5.03
C LEU A 216 -2.07 -2.94 4.23
N SER A 217 -1.98 -3.27 2.96
CA SER A 217 -0.93 -2.80 2.06
C SER A 217 -1.47 -1.78 1.03
N ASP A 218 -0.56 -1.13 0.34
CA ASP A 218 -0.84 -0.28 -0.81
C ASP A 218 -0.86 -1.05 -2.13
N TYR A 219 -0.92 -2.39 -2.07
CA TYR A 219 -0.90 -3.22 -3.27
C TYR A 219 -2.22 -3.12 -4.06
N ALA A 220 -3.36 -3.35 -3.41
CA ALA A 220 -4.65 -3.26 -4.11
C ALA A 220 -4.86 -1.89 -4.77
N SER A 221 -5.59 -1.90 -5.89
CA SER A 221 -6.00 -0.68 -6.60
C SER A 221 -6.69 0.32 -5.67
N PRO A 222 -6.60 1.64 -5.90
CA PRO A 222 -7.23 2.64 -5.04
C PRO A 222 -8.72 2.39 -4.87
N TYR A 223 -9.21 2.57 -3.65
CA TYR A 223 -10.61 2.36 -3.27
C TYR A 223 -11.18 3.59 -2.54
N PRO A 224 -12.50 3.84 -2.64
CA PRO A 224 -13.17 4.88 -1.87
C PRO A 224 -13.08 4.60 -0.38
N PHE A 225 -12.83 5.64 0.40
CA PHE A 225 -12.75 5.54 1.86
C PHE A 225 -13.27 6.80 2.58
N PHE A 226 -13.70 6.60 3.83
CA PHE A 226 -13.83 7.63 4.85
C PHE A 226 -12.96 7.24 6.04
N LYS A 227 -12.14 8.15 6.54
CA LYS A 227 -11.13 7.86 7.54
C LYS A 227 -11.06 8.93 8.63
N LEU A 228 -11.06 8.48 9.87
CA LEU A 228 -10.77 9.28 11.05
C LEU A 228 -9.38 8.91 11.56
N THR A 229 -8.57 9.92 11.84
CA THR A 229 -7.25 9.72 12.46
C THR A 229 -7.11 10.64 13.66
N ALA A 230 -6.93 10.06 14.84
CA ALA A 230 -6.69 10.80 16.07
C ALA A 230 -5.22 10.66 16.51
N ASN A 231 -4.54 11.79 16.77
CA ASN A 231 -3.17 11.83 17.27
C ASN A 231 -3.19 12.36 18.72
N LEU A 232 -3.07 11.47 19.67
CA LEU A 232 -3.19 11.70 21.11
C LEU A 232 -1.84 11.60 21.83
N GLY A 233 -0.81 12.23 21.26
CA GLY A 233 0.54 12.24 21.79
C GLY A 233 1.28 10.92 21.52
N ASN A 234 1.33 10.02 22.51
CA ASN A 234 2.00 8.72 22.35
C ASN A 234 1.13 7.67 21.61
N VAL A 235 -0.13 7.97 21.35
CA VAL A 235 -1.06 7.08 20.65
C VAL A 235 -1.58 7.78 19.42
N LYS A 236 -1.53 7.09 18.29
CA LYS A 236 -2.23 7.46 17.06
C LYS A 236 -3.27 6.39 16.75
N TYR A 237 -4.49 6.81 16.53
CA TYR A 237 -5.59 5.92 16.23
C TYR A 237 -6.19 6.22 14.87
N MET A 238 -6.51 5.18 14.12
CA MET A 238 -7.18 5.26 12.83
C MET A 238 -8.42 4.37 12.84
N ALA A 239 -9.54 4.90 12.35
CA ALA A 239 -10.70 4.15 11.92
C ALA A 239 -11.01 4.52 10.47
N MET A 240 -11.13 3.53 9.59
CA MET A 240 -11.36 3.73 8.17
C MET A 240 -12.45 2.79 7.66
N TRP A 241 -13.45 3.34 7.02
CA TRP A 241 -14.50 2.62 6.28
C TRP A 241 -14.16 2.71 4.80
N ALA A 242 -14.16 1.58 4.14
CA ALA A 242 -13.83 1.47 2.72
C ALA A 242 -14.89 0.68 1.96
N TYR A 243 -15.02 0.98 0.68
CA TYR A 243 -15.94 0.32 -0.23
C TYR A 243 -15.16 -0.32 -1.37
N PHE A 244 -15.42 -1.60 -1.62
CA PHE A 244 -14.68 -2.39 -2.59
C PHE A 244 -15.62 -2.98 -3.63
N THR A 245 -15.12 -3.07 -4.86
CA THR A 245 -15.75 -3.85 -5.92
C THR A 245 -15.06 -5.21 -6.01
N ASP A 246 -15.83 -6.27 -6.19
CA ASP A 246 -15.31 -7.61 -6.45
C ASP A 246 -15.90 -8.13 -7.76
N PRO A 247 -15.15 -8.03 -8.86
CA PRO A 247 -15.60 -8.49 -10.18
C PRO A 247 -15.47 -10.01 -10.37
N ALA A 248 -14.92 -10.74 -9.40
CA ALA A 248 -14.65 -12.18 -9.52
C ALA A 248 -15.90 -13.08 -9.49
N GLY A 249 -17.06 -12.53 -9.71
CA GLY A 249 -18.27 -13.31 -9.96
C GLY A 249 -18.14 -14.11 -11.26
N THR A 250 -18.06 -15.44 -11.16
CA THR A 250 -17.96 -16.35 -12.31
C THR A 250 -19.26 -16.52 -13.11
N SER A 251 -20.33 -15.81 -12.73
CA SER A 251 -21.60 -15.83 -13.43
C SER A 251 -22.10 -14.41 -13.70
N ASP A 252 -22.85 -14.21 -14.80
CA ASP A 252 -23.46 -12.92 -15.14
C ASP A 252 -24.39 -12.35 -14.05
N LYS A 253 -24.81 -13.17 -13.09
CA LYS A 253 -25.63 -12.77 -11.95
C LYS A 253 -24.85 -11.99 -10.88
N PHE A 254 -23.55 -12.13 -10.84
CA PHE A 254 -22.67 -11.55 -9.81
C PHE A 254 -21.64 -10.58 -10.38
N LYS A 255 -21.95 -10.03 -11.55
CA LYS A 255 -21.14 -8.96 -12.12
C LYS A 255 -21.16 -7.77 -11.16
N ASP A 256 -19.97 -7.25 -10.82
CA ASP A 256 -19.80 -6.08 -9.97
C ASP A 256 -20.38 -6.22 -8.55
N ARG A 257 -20.17 -7.37 -7.90
CA ARG A 257 -20.48 -7.52 -6.48
C ARG A 257 -19.64 -6.55 -5.65
N ASN A 258 -20.26 -6.00 -4.63
CA ASN A 258 -19.63 -5.01 -3.77
C ASN A 258 -19.53 -5.53 -2.34
N LYS A 259 -18.50 -5.05 -1.64
CA LYS A 259 -18.27 -5.32 -0.23
C LYS A 259 -17.74 -4.09 0.50
N TRP A 260 -17.92 -4.09 1.79
CA TRP A 260 -17.46 -3.05 2.69
C TRP A 260 -16.34 -3.59 3.55
N GLY A 261 -15.47 -2.70 4.02
CA GLY A 261 -14.47 -3.01 5.01
C GLY A 261 -14.34 -1.91 6.04
N ILE A 262 -14.20 -2.29 7.30
CA ILE A 262 -13.77 -1.37 8.35
C ILE A 262 -12.38 -1.80 8.83
N PHE A 263 -11.53 -0.82 9.07
CA PHE A 263 -10.15 -1.01 9.50
C PHE A 263 -9.87 -0.12 10.69
N HIS A 264 -9.46 -0.71 11.79
CA HIS A 264 -8.99 0.01 12.97
C HIS A 264 -7.51 -0.25 13.18
N TYR A 265 -6.77 0.78 13.52
CA TYR A 265 -5.37 0.62 13.89
C TYR A 265 -4.99 1.59 15.00
N LEU A 266 -4.46 1.04 16.08
CA LEU A 266 -3.92 1.78 17.21
C LEU A 266 -2.40 1.63 17.19
N ASP A 267 -1.67 2.73 17.04
CA ASP A 267 -0.21 2.81 17.11
C ASP A 267 0.20 3.48 18.44
N TRP A 268 0.80 2.71 19.33
CA TRP A 268 1.24 3.17 20.63
C TRP A 268 2.76 3.24 20.73
N ASN A 269 3.29 4.44 20.75
CA ASN A 269 4.69 4.70 21.04
C ASN A 269 4.93 4.59 22.56
N VAL A 270 5.20 3.38 23.06
CA VAL A 270 5.46 3.08 24.48
C VAL A 270 6.66 3.91 24.98
N SER A 271 7.68 4.05 24.17
CA SER A 271 8.86 4.87 24.41
C SER A 271 9.37 5.52 23.10
N ASN A 272 10.48 6.24 23.15
CA ASN A 272 11.16 6.72 21.95
C ASN A 272 11.62 5.56 21.05
N ARG A 273 11.85 4.37 21.64
CA ARG A 273 12.39 3.20 20.93
C ARG A 273 11.34 2.16 20.59
N LEU A 274 10.38 1.89 21.49
CA LEU A 274 9.39 0.83 21.34
C LEU A 274 8.05 1.40 20.90
N SER A 275 7.51 0.88 19.80
CA SER A 275 6.12 1.06 19.39
C SER A 275 5.43 -0.28 19.27
N LEU A 276 4.18 -0.34 19.67
CA LEU A 276 3.28 -1.48 19.54
C LEU A 276 2.04 -1.03 18.77
N GLY A 277 1.56 -1.85 17.87
CA GLY A 277 0.34 -1.58 17.12
C GLY A 277 -0.66 -2.71 17.21
N PHE A 278 -1.93 -2.36 17.22
CA PHE A 278 -3.06 -3.27 17.23
C PHE A 278 -3.96 -2.97 16.05
N PHE A 279 -4.25 -3.99 15.28
CA PHE A 279 -5.05 -3.93 14.07
C PHE A 279 -6.29 -4.79 14.20
N ASP A 280 -7.39 -4.33 13.67
CA ASP A 280 -8.63 -5.05 13.54
C ASP A 280 -9.32 -4.64 12.24
N SER A 281 -9.85 -5.60 11.51
CA SER A 281 -10.67 -5.31 10.34
C SER A 281 -11.79 -6.32 10.19
N ILE A 282 -12.92 -5.85 9.64
CA ILE A 282 -14.05 -6.69 9.27
C ILE A 282 -14.41 -6.38 7.82
N ILE A 283 -14.58 -7.43 7.02
CA ILE A 283 -15.08 -7.36 5.65
C ILE A 283 -16.46 -7.99 5.62
N TRP A 284 -17.44 -7.29 5.05
CA TRP A 284 -18.79 -7.81 4.85
C TRP A 284 -19.29 -7.54 3.43
N ALA A 285 -20.08 -8.46 2.92
CA ALA A 285 -20.63 -8.35 1.57
C ALA A 285 -21.87 -7.42 1.56
N ASN A 286 -22.00 -6.64 0.49
CA ASN A 286 -23.23 -5.89 0.22
C ASN A 286 -24.39 -6.80 -0.16
N GLU A 287 -24.05 -8.00 -0.69
CA GLU A 287 -24.99 -9.00 -1.19
C GLU A 287 -24.42 -10.40 -0.94
N ASP A 288 -25.25 -11.33 -0.47
CA ASP A 288 -24.86 -12.71 -0.25
C ASP A 288 -24.85 -13.54 -1.55
N ASP A 289 -24.45 -14.82 -1.46
CA ASP A 289 -24.42 -15.73 -2.62
C ASP A 289 -25.81 -16.11 -3.15
N GLN A 290 -26.88 -15.78 -2.44
CA GLN A 290 -28.28 -15.97 -2.86
C GLN A 290 -28.86 -14.70 -3.52
N GLY A 291 -28.12 -13.56 -3.50
CA GLY A 291 -28.57 -12.30 -4.05
C GLY A 291 -29.38 -11.43 -3.08
N HIS A 292 -29.35 -11.73 -1.78
CA HIS A 292 -29.96 -10.87 -0.77
C HIS A 292 -29.04 -9.69 -0.47
N THR A 293 -29.56 -8.48 -0.59
CA THR A 293 -28.81 -7.26 -0.31
C THR A 293 -28.86 -6.93 1.17
N HIS A 294 -27.69 -6.80 1.80
CA HIS A 294 -27.53 -6.41 3.21
C HIS A 294 -27.19 -4.92 3.38
N GLY A 295 -26.54 -4.33 2.38
CA GLY A 295 -26.13 -2.94 2.40
C GLY A 295 -25.01 -2.66 3.42
N PHE A 296 -24.93 -1.40 3.86
CA PHE A 296 -24.02 -0.98 4.91
C PHE A 296 -24.56 -1.37 6.29
N ASP A 297 -23.79 -2.14 7.05
CA ASP A 297 -24.16 -2.50 8.41
C ASP A 297 -23.76 -1.39 9.40
N PHE A 298 -24.76 -0.73 9.95
CA PHE A 298 -24.57 0.38 10.90
C PHE A 298 -23.98 -0.06 12.25
N SER A 299 -23.95 -1.35 12.59
CA SER A 299 -23.29 -1.85 13.79
C SER A 299 -21.77 -1.63 13.72
N TYR A 300 -21.22 -1.57 12.49
CA TYR A 300 -19.80 -1.32 12.22
C TYR A 300 -19.45 0.17 12.07
N ILE A 301 -20.36 1.08 12.32
CA ILE A 301 -20.03 2.52 12.37
C ILE A 301 -19.24 2.91 13.62
N ASN A 302 -19.21 2.05 14.62
CA ASN A 302 -18.49 2.27 15.87
C ASN A 302 -16.99 2.38 15.61
N PRO A 303 -16.33 3.52 15.94
CA PRO A 303 -14.90 3.71 15.70
C PRO A 303 -14.00 3.04 16.74
N VAL A 304 -14.50 2.12 17.55
CA VAL A 304 -13.74 1.45 18.62
C VAL A 304 -13.14 0.14 18.08
N ILE A 305 -11.84 -0.05 18.34
CA ILE A 305 -11.10 -1.26 17.92
C ILE A 305 -11.66 -2.53 18.57
N PHE A 306 -11.44 -3.67 17.92
CA PHE A 306 -11.91 -5.00 18.32
C PHE A 306 -13.43 -5.17 18.27
N LEU A 307 -13.98 -4.95 17.06
CA LEU A 307 -15.41 -5.18 16.78
C LEU A 307 -15.80 -6.67 16.67
N ARG A 308 -14.87 -7.61 16.77
CA ARG A 308 -15.17 -9.05 16.70
C ARG A 308 -16.28 -9.51 17.66
N PRO A 309 -16.41 -8.98 18.90
CA PRO A 309 -17.58 -9.28 19.74
C PRO A 309 -18.90 -8.82 19.14
N VAL A 310 -18.90 -7.72 18.36
CA VAL A 310 -20.10 -7.21 17.67
C VAL A 310 -20.44 -8.14 16.50
N GLU A 311 -19.46 -8.53 15.69
CA GLU A 311 -19.61 -9.50 14.60
C GLU A 311 -20.16 -10.84 15.14
N ALA A 312 -19.55 -11.40 16.18
CA ALA A 312 -19.99 -12.64 16.79
C ALA A 312 -21.41 -12.55 17.39
N ALA A 313 -21.82 -11.37 17.91
CA ALA A 313 -23.16 -11.15 18.44
C ALA A 313 -24.23 -11.03 17.35
N ASN A 314 -23.86 -10.51 16.17
CA ASN A 314 -24.75 -10.39 15.03
C ASN A 314 -25.01 -11.73 14.31
N GLY A 315 -24.20 -12.77 14.62
CA GLY A 315 -24.28 -14.07 13.94
C GLY A 315 -23.98 -13.99 12.44
N SER A 316 -23.29 -12.91 12.02
CA SER A 316 -22.92 -12.68 10.64
C SER A 316 -21.72 -13.56 10.24
N PRO A 317 -21.67 -14.06 8.99
CA PRO A 317 -20.52 -14.80 8.48
C PRO A 317 -19.36 -13.89 8.06
N ASP A 318 -19.29 -12.65 8.53
CA ASP A 318 -18.32 -11.64 8.12
C ASP A 318 -16.88 -12.06 8.40
N ASN A 319 -15.94 -11.61 7.56
CA ASN A 319 -14.54 -11.95 7.68
C ASN A 319 -13.82 -10.96 8.60
N ALA A 320 -13.26 -11.43 9.71
CA ALA A 320 -12.51 -10.62 10.66
C ALA A 320 -11.02 -11.00 10.68
N LEU A 321 -10.14 -9.99 10.50
CA LEU A 321 -8.69 -10.13 10.61
C LEU A 321 -8.16 -9.28 11.75
N ILE A 322 -7.46 -9.91 12.70
CA ILE A 322 -6.77 -9.24 13.80
C ILE A 322 -5.27 -9.20 13.51
N GLY A 323 -4.59 -8.14 13.93
CA GLY A 323 -3.17 -8.01 13.73
C GLY A 323 -2.42 -7.27 14.81
N PHE A 324 -1.13 -7.54 14.87
CA PHE A 324 -0.19 -6.90 15.77
C PHE A 324 1.02 -6.41 15.00
N THR A 325 1.51 -5.23 15.36
CA THR A 325 2.78 -4.72 14.87
C THR A 325 3.70 -4.38 16.04
N THR A 326 4.97 -4.51 15.81
CA THR A 326 5.99 -4.06 16.75
C THR A 326 7.13 -3.40 16.01
N LYS A 327 7.71 -2.39 16.64
CA LYS A 327 8.91 -1.70 16.15
C LYS A 327 9.80 -1.37 17.33
N TYR A 328 11.11 -1.70 17.19
CA TYR A 328 12.10 -1.36 18.18
C TYR A 328 13.32 -0.69 17.52
N LYS A 329 13.57 0.56 17.84
CA LYS A 329 14.73 1.33 17.38
C LYS A 329 15.95 0.96 18.19
N LEU A 330 16.81 0.12 17.65
CA LEU A 330 18.05 -0.34 18.28
C LEU A 330 19.08 0.79 18.37
N THR A 331 19.28 1.47 17.25
CA THR A 331 20.13 2.67 17.12
C THR A 331 19.46 3.69 16.19
N ASP A 332 20.04 4.85 15.97
CA ASP A 332 19.55 5.83 14.98
C ASP A 332 19.63 5.31 13.53
N GLY A 333 20.46 4.30 13.28
CA GLY A 333 20.61 3.69 11.95
C GLY A 333 20.03 2.29 11.81
N LEU A 334 19.43 1.70 12.87
CA LEU A 334 18.92 0.33 12.84
C LEU A 334 17.63 0.20 13.66
N THR A 335 16.58 -0.24 13.01
CA THR A 335 15.27 -0.54 13.59
C THR A 335 14.85 -1.95 13.22
N ALA A 336 14.48 -2.76 14.21
CA ALA A 336 13.80 -4.03 14.02
C ALA A 336 12.28 -3.81 14.07
N TYR A 337 11.52 -4.57 13.27
CA TYR A 337 10.08 -4.52 13.25
C TYR A 337 9.48 -5.88 12.92
N GLY A 338 8.20 -6.04 13.21
CA GLY A 338 7.47 -7.25 12.87
C GLY A 338 5.98 -7.01 12.79
N GLN A 339 5.29 -7.92 12.10
CA GLN A 339 3.84 -8.01 12.05
C GLN A 339 3.38 -9.44 12.29
N PHE A 340 2.20 -9.57 12.82
CA PHE A 340 1.46 -10.82 12.92
C PHE A 340 0.03 -10.57 12.48
N SER A 341 -0.47 -11.37 11.54
CA SER A 341 -1.85 -11.38 11.10
C SER A 341 -2.52 -12.68 11.51
N LEU A 342 -3.70 -12.58 12.08
CA LEU A 342 -4.51 -13.70 12.56
C LEU A 342 -5.90 -13.59 11.93
N ASP A 343 -6.20 -14.52 11.04
CA ASP A 343 -7.48 -14.62 10.33
C ASP A 343 -8.42 -15.59 11.09
N GLU A 344 -8.10 -16.88 11.13
CA GLU A 344 -8.80 -17.85 11.97
C GLU A 344 -7.82 -18.60 12.88
N PHE A 345 -8.26 -18.92 14.10
CA PHE A 345 -7.42 -19.61 15.05
C PHE A 345 -8.21 -20.51 16.02
N THR A 346 -7.84 -21.76 16.07
CA THR A 346 -8.33 -22.71 17.04
C THR A 346 -7.18 -23.21 17.91
N ALA A 347 -7.06 -22.65 19.12
CA ALA A 347 -5.93 -22.90 20.02
C ALA A 347 -5.68 -24.38 20.28
N LYS A 348 -6.75 -25.18 20.53
CA LYS A 348 -6.65 -26.63 20.74
C LYS A 348 -5.95 -27.32 19.55
N GLU A 349 -6.38 -26.98 18.32
CA GLU A 349 -5.84 -27.59 17.11
C GLU A 349 -4.41 -27.13 16.81
N PHE A 350 -4.07 -25.91 17.19
CA PHE A 350 -2.71 -25.37 16.99
C PHE A 350 -1.65 -26.19 17.74
N PHE A 351 -1.93 -26.56 18.98
CA PHE A 351 -0.97 -27.31 19.81
C PHE A 351 -1.06 -28.84 19.63
N SER A 352 -2.22 -29.37 19.22
CA SER A 352 -2.44 -30.81 19.15
C SER A 352 -2.31 -31.38 17.74
N ASN A 353 -2.61 -30.61 16.70
CA ASN A 353 -2.73 -31.09 15.34
C ASN A 353 -2.00 -30.14 14.36
N PRO A 354 -0.70 -30.36 14.11
CA PRO A 354 0.08 -29.52 13.19
C PRO A 354 -0.56 -29.42 11.81
N GLY A 355 -0.58 -28.20 11.27
CA GLY A 355 -1.10 -27.96 9.94
C GLY A 355 -2.62 -27.99 9.82
N TYR A 356 -3.37 -27.71 10.90
CA TYR A 356 -4.82 -27.53 10.81
C TYR A 356 -5.19 -26.42 9.83
N SER A 357 -6.11 -26.72 8.88
CA SER A 357 -6.45 -25.82 7.76
C SER A 357 -7.01 -24.47 8.19
N ASN A 358 -7.80 -24.46 9.29
CA ASN A 358 -8.42 -23.24 9.79
C ASN A 358 -7.54 -22.46 10.79
N ASN A 359 -6.29 -22.87 11.03
CA ASN A 359 -5.32 -22.02 11.70
C ASN A 359 -4.61 -21.15 10.65
N LYS A 360 -5.25 -20.05 10.29
CA LYS A 360 -4.88 -19.11 9.23
C LYS A 360 -4.18 -17.90 9.84
N PHE A 361 -2.89 -17.75 9.57
CA PHE A 361 -2.07 -16.64 10.05
C PHE A 361 -0.85 -16.39 9.18
N GLY A 362 -0.29 -15.19 9.34
CA GLY A 362 0.98 -14.80 8.73
C GLY A 362 1.86 -14.04 9.72
N TYR A 363 3.16 -14.03 9.47
CA TYR A 363 4.11 -13.24 10.24
C TYR A 363 5.18 -12.63 9.35
N GLN A 364 5.60 -11.43 9.72
CA GLN A 364 6.68 -10.66 9.11
C GLN A 364 7.70 -10.30 10.17
N LEU A 365 8.98 -10.42 9.82
CA LEU A 365 10.10 -9.92 10.61
C LEU A 365 11.03 -9.16 9.68
N GLY A 366 11.52 -8.02 10.15
CA GLY A 366 12.44 -7.23 9.35
C GLY A 366 13.34 -6.33 10.16
N VAL A 367 14.39 -5.90 9.50
CA VAL A 367 15.28 -4.83 9.95
C VAL A 367 15.43 -3.80 8.85
N LYS A 368 15.46 -2.55 9.24
CA LYS A 368 15.66 -1.41 8.33
C LYS A 368 16.48 -0.32 9.00
N GLY A 369 17.00 0.56 8.21
CA GLY A 369 17.73 1.68 8.77
C GLY A 369 18.17 2.70 7.73
N ALA A 370 18.83 3.73 8.24
CA ALA A 370 19.41 4.80 7.45
C ALA A 370 20.91 4.89 7.69
N ASN A 371 21.62 5.51 6.76
CA ASN A 371 23.06 5.78 6.84
C ASN A 371 23.90 4.50 7.04
N LEU A 372 23.58 3.44 6.30
CA LEU A 372 24.30 2.17 6.33
C LEU A 372 25.80 2.40 6.11
N PHE A 373 26.64 1.79 6.96
CA PHE A 373 28.10 1.94 6.96
C PHE A 373 28.59 3.40 7.09
N GLY A 374 27.77 4.30 7.68
CA GLY A 374 28.08 5.72 7.78
C GLY A 374 27.88 6.53 6.49
N VAL A 375 27.38 5.91 5.44
CA VAL A 375 27.07 6.59 4.17
C VAL A 375 25.71 7.31 4.29
N THR A 376 25.75 8.63 4.34
CA THR A 376 24.55 9.48 4.49
C THR A 376 23.53 9.22 3.39
N ASN A 377 22.24 9.06 3.77
CA ASN A 377 21.11 8.74 2.89
C ASN A 377 21.17 7.38 2.20
N LEU A 378 22.06 6.46 2.61
CA LEU A 378 21.98 5.06 2.22
C LEU A 378 21.05 4.34 3.19
N ASN A 379 19.83 4.08 2.73
CA ASN A 379 18.80 3.36 3.47
C ASN A 379 18.78 1.89 3.05
N TYR A 380 18.43 1.01 3.98
CA TYR A 380 18.35 -0.41 3.73
C TYR A 380 17.15 -1.04 4.43
N LEU A 381 16.72 -2.17 3.89
CA LEU A 381 15.73 -3.05 4.49
C LEU A 381 16.07 -4.49 4.17
N LEU A 382 15.90 -5.37 5.15
CA LEU A 382 15.85 -6.82 4.99
C LEU A 382 14.61 -7.33 5.72
N GLU A 383 13.74 -8.03 5.02
CA GLU A 383 12.42 -8.46 5.51
C GLU A 383 12.14 -9.89 5.09
N THR A 384 11.50 -10.65 5.95
CA THR A 384 10.94 -11.95 5.61
C THR A 384 9.44 -12.00 5.93
N ASN A 385 8.68 -12.54 5.00
CA ASN A 385 7.24 -12.70 5.07
C ASN A 385 6.88 -14.17 4.95
N THR A 386 5.97 -14.63 5.78
CA THR A 386 5.48 -16.00 5.76
C THR A 386 3.98 -15.99 6.00
N VAL A 387 3.22 -16.60 5.09
CA VAL A 387 1.77 -16.72 5.21
C VAL A 387 1.37 -18.16 4.97
N ARG A 388 0.55 -18.69 5.87
CA ARG A 388 0.06 -20.07 5.80
C ARG A 388 -0.94 -20.27 4.65
N PRO A 389 -1.10 -21.51 4.17
CA PRO A 389 -2.19 -21.87 3.24
C PRO A 389 -3.55 -21.42 3.77
N TYR A 390 -4.44 -21.01 2.86
CA TYR A 390 -5.82 -20.58 3.09
C TYR A 390 -6.00 -19.27 3.87
N THR A 391 -4.93 -18.64 4.37
CA THR A 391 -5.01 -17.31 5.03
C THR A 391 -5.58 -16.30 4.04
N TYR A 392 -6.44 -15.39 4.52
CA TYR A 392 -7.16 -14.37 3.74
C TYR A 392 -8.29 -14.88 2.84
N SER A 393 -8.45 -16.19 2.69
CA SER A 393 -9.61 -16.78 2.00
C SER A 393 -10.76 -17.03 2.96
N GLU A 394 -12.00 -16.99 2.46
CA GLU A 394 -13.22 -17.19 3.26
C GLU A 394 -14.13 -18.29 2.67
N ARG A 395 -15.15 -18.69 3.45
CA ARG A 395 -16.16 -19.68 3.03
C ARG A 395 -16.95 -19.21 1.84
N ALA A 396 -17.38 -17.95 1.87
CA ALA A 396 -17.92 -17.26 0.73
C ALA A 396 -16.82 -16.44 0.08
N SER A 397 -16.54 -16.66 -1.19
CA SER A 397 -15.39 -16.02 -1.88
C SER A 397 -15.45 -14.49 -1.87
N ILE A 398 -16.66 -13.90 -1.83
CA ILE A 398 -16.83 -12.45 -1.72
C ILE A 398 -16.26 -11.87 -0.43
N LEU A 399 -16.22 -12.65 0.66
CA LEU A 399 -15.75 -12.22 1.97
C LEU A 399 -14.23 -12.33 2.15
N ASN A 400 -13.50 -12.79 1.12
CA ASN A 400 -12.05 -12.84 1.16
C ASN A 400 -11.43 -11.45 1.46
N TYR A 401 -10.20 -11.45 1.97
CA TYR A 401 -9.47 -10.22 2.33
C TYR A 401 -8.83 -9.56 1.09
N SER A 402 -9.68 -9.01 0.22
CA SER A 402 -9.28 -8.40 -1.05
C SER A 402 -10.11 -7.17 -1.41
N ALA A 403 -9.63 -6.40 -2.37
CA ALA A 403 -10.33 -5.31 -3.03
C ALA A 403 -10.02 -5.34 -4.52
N ASN A 404 -11.03 -5.13 -5.39
CA ASN A 404 -10.85 -5.07 -6.85
C ASN A 404 -10.07 -6.27 -7.42
N SER A 405 -10.35 -7.49 -6.96
CA SER A 405 -9.64 -8.73 -7.31
C SER A 405 -8.15 -8.75 -6.95
N GLU A 406 -7.71 -7.92 -6.03
CA GLU A 406 -6.34 -7.90 -5.54
C GLU A 406 -6.30 -8.05 -4.01
N PRO A 407 -5.29 -8.74 -3.42
CA PRO A 407 -5.14 -8.85 -1.98
C PRO A 407 -5.00 -7.48 -1.30
N LEU A 408 -5.69 -7.29 -0.18
CA LEU A 408 -5.50 -6.12 0.68
C LEU A 408 -4.21 -6.19 1.51
N ALA A 409 -3.68 -7.39 1.75
CA ALA A 409 -2.44 -7.63 2.46
C ALA A 409 -1.27 -7.81 1.48
N HIS A 410 -0.56 -8.93 1.59
CA HIS A 410 0.63 -9.21 0.78
C HIS A 410 0.26 -9.53 -0.69
N PRO A 411 0.99 -8.98 -1.69
CA PRO A 411 0.69 -9.21 -3.11
C PRO A 411 0.71 -10.70 -3.52
N TRP A 412 1.43 -11.55 -2.82
CA TRP A 412 1.49 -12.98 -3.13
C TRP A 412 0.32 -13.80 -2.56
N GLY A 413 -0.63 -13.19 -1.84
CA GLY A 413 -1.77 -13.86 -1.23
C GLY A 413 -1.37 -14.75 -0.05
N ALA A 414 -1.50 -16.07 -0.16
CA ALA A 414 -1.21 -17.03 0.91
C ALA A 414 -0.25 -18.15 0.45
N ASN A 415 0.08 -19.10 1.34
CA ASN A 415 0.86 -20.30 1.05
C ASN A 415 2.26 -20.00 0.50
N PHE A 416 3.01 -19.07 1.13
CA PHE A 416 4.33 -18.65 0.68
C PHE A 416 5.30 -18.31 1.81
N ARG A 417 6.59 -18.28 1.46
CA ARG A 417 7.68 -17.60 2.18
C ARG A 417 8.46 -16.72 1.22
N GLU A 418 8.76 -15.51 1.66
CA GLU A 418 9.52 -14.51 0.92
C GLU A 418 10.63 -13.94 1.80
N VAL A 419 11.73 -13.58 1.17
CA VAL A 419 12.78 -12.72 1.74
C VAL A 419 13.06 -11.62 0.74
N VAL A 420 12.89 -10.37 1.18
CA VAL A 420 13.13 -9.20 0.34
C VAL A 420 14.22 -8.32 0.97
N ALA A 421 15.15 -7.85 0.16
CA ALA A 421 16.20 -6.90 0.54
C ALA A 421 16.16 -5.68 -0.38
N LEU A 422 16.22 -4.50 0.21
CA LEU A 422 16.15 -3.23 -0.50
C LEU A 422 17.30 -2.32 -0.07
N LEU A 423 17.87 -1.62 -1.04
CA LEU A 423 18.81 -0.52 -0.83
C LEU A 423 18.31 0.71 -1.58
N ASN A 424 18.23 1.84 -0.88
CA ASN A 424 17.86 3.12 -1.47
C ASN A 424 18.95 4.16 -1.11
N TYR A 425 19.54 4.77 -2.12
CA TYR A 425 20.58 5.78 -1.94
C TYR A 425 20.23 7.06 -2.65
N SER A 426 20.23 8.17 -1.91
CA SER A 426 20.00 9.50 -2.48
C SER A 426 21.26 10.35 -2.35
N TYR A 427 21.80 10.76 -3.48
CA TYR A 427 22.96 11.65 -3.55
C TYR A 427 22.69 12.82 -4.50
N LYS A 428 22.60 14.02 -3.95
CA LYS A 428 22.20 15.21 -4.69
C LYS A 428 20.84 14.98 -5.38
N ARG A 429 20.80 15.03 -6.71
CA ARG A 429 19.61 14.77 -7.53
C ARG A 429 19.52 13.32 -8.02
N PHE A 430 20.47 12.46 -7.65
CA PHE A 430 20.43 11.05 -8.01
C PHE A 430 19.73 10.23 -6.91
N ASP A 431 18.80 9.42 -7.33
CA ASP A 431 18.16 8.39 -6.52
C ASP A 431 18.48 7.02 -7.12
N LEU A 432 19.08 6.15 -6.32
CA LEU A 432 19.40 4.78 -6.70
C LEU A 432 18.58 3.83 -5.84
N MET A 433 18.05 2.78 -6.46
CA MET A 433 17.32 1.72 -5.77
C MET A 433 17.81 0.37 -6.29
N GLY A 434 17.99 -0.57 -5.37
CA GLY A 434 18.23 -1.97 -5.65
C GLY A 434 17.29 -2.83 -4.81
N GLU A 435 16.71 -3.86 -5.44
CA GLU A 435 15.81 -4.82 -4.82
C GLU A 435 16.25 -6.24 -5.18
N VAL A 436 16.23 -7.11 -4.17
CA VAL A 436 16.39 -8.54 -4.32
C VAL A 436 15.24 -9.19 -3.57
N ASP A 437 14.44 -9.98 -4.28
CA ASP A 437 13.36 -10.75 -3.69
C ASP A 437 13.54 -12.24 -4.07
N TYR A 438 13.46 -13.09 -3.07
CA TYR A 438 13.50 -14.53 -3.22
C TYR A 438 12.38 -15.16 -2.40
N GLY A 439 11.62 -16.04 -3.03
CA GLY A 439 10.63 -16.79 -2.29
C GLY A 439 10.19 -18.07 -2.96
N HIS A 440 9.41 -18.83 -2.19
CA HIS A 440 8.73 -20.01 -2.69
C HIS A 440 7.29 -20.06 -2.21
N TYR A 441 6.45 -20.62 -3.04
CA TYR A 441 5.03 -20.79 -2.79
C TYR A 441 4.50 -22.05 -3.49
N GLY A 442 3.29 -22.45 -3.17
CA GLY A 442 2.64 -23.58 -3.80
C GLY A 442 1.43 -23.16 -4.61
N LEU A 443 1.42 -23.44 -5.92
CA LEU A 443 0.26 -23.20 -6.78
C LEU A 443 -0.73 -24.36 -6.70
N ASP A 444 -1.98 -24.06 -6.98
CA ASP A 444 -3.03 -25.05 -7.15
C ASP A 444 -2.77 -25.89 -8.41
N MET A 445 -3.05 -27.18 -8.34
CA MET A 445 -2.88 -28.09 -9.46
C MET A 445 -3.98 -29.14 -9.50
N ASN A 446 -4.29 -29.64 -10.69
CA ASN A 446 -5.32 -30.67 -10.92
C ASN A 446 -6.70 -30.32 -10.34
N GLY A 447 -7.05 -29.03 -10.31
CA GLY A 447 -8.31 -28.53 -9.75
C GLY A 447 -8.42 -28.61 -8.22
N ILE A 448 -7.33 -28.90 -7.53
CA ILE A 448 -7.27 -28.96 -6.05
C ILE A 448 -6.76 -27.62 -5.51
N ASN A 449 -7.51 -27.05 -4.55
CA ASN A 449 -7.12 -25.85 -3.84
C ASN A 449 -6.06 -26.18 -2.78
N TYR A 450 -4.84 -25.68 -2.97
CA TYR A 450 -3.71 -25.81 -2.02
C TYR A 450 -3.55 -24.57 -1.12
N GLY A 451 -4.47 -23.61 -1.23
CA GLY A 451 -4.56 -22.47 -0.33
C GLY A 451 -3.66 -21.29 -0.65
N LYS A 452 -3.25 -21.12 -1.91
CA LYS A 452 -2.55 -19.91 -2.36
C LYS A 452 -3.49 -18.84 -2.88
N ASP A 453 -4.46 -19.24 -3.70
CA ASP A 453 -5.43 -18.34 -4.30
C ASP A 453 -6.50 -17.95 -3.28
N ILE A 454 -6.39 -16.75 -2.71
CA ILE A 454 -7.31 -16.25 -1.69
C ILE A 454 -8.73 -15.98 -2.23
N PHE A 455 -8.91 -16.00 -3.55
CA PHE A 455 -10.21 -15.83 -4.20
C PHE A 455 -11.03 -17.13 -4.28
N GLN A 456 -10.40 -18.27 -3.92
CA GLN A 456 -11.08 -19.53 -3.77
C GLN A 456 -11.56 -19.74 -2.33
N HIS A 457 -12.77 -20.32 -2.17
CA HIS A 457 -13.26 -20.69 -0.87
C HIS A 457 -12.40 -21.80 -0.24
N TYR A 458 -12.25 -21.79 1.08
CA TYR A 458 -11.42 -22.77 1.80
C TYR A 458 -12.19 -23.96 2.35
N THR A 459 -13.48 -24.10 2.08
CA THR A 459 -14.36 -25.15 2.63
C THR A 459 -13.98 -26.56 2.22
N THR A 460 -13.21 -26.70 1.14
CA THR A 460 -12.66 -27.97 0.67
C THR A 460 -11.12 -27.91 0.65
N PRO A 461 -10.46 -27.84 1.82
CA PRO A 461 -9.00 -27.85 1.86
C PRO A 461 -8.49 -29.22 1.38
N LEU A 462 -7.24 -29.27 0.89
CA LEU A 462 -6.56 -30.51 0.52
C LEU A 462 -6.64 -31.57 1.63
N ALA A 463 -6.40 -31.14 2.87
CA ALA A 463 -6.50 -31.95 4.06
C ALA A 463 -6.87 -31.07 5.26
N LYS A 464 -7.59 -31.67 6.21
CA LYS A 464 -7.91 -31.01 7.48
C LYS A 464 -6.65 -30.70 8.30
N TYR A 465 -5.67 -31.59 8.26
CA TYR A 465 -4.40 -31.51 9.00
C TYR A 465 -3.20 -31.71 8.09
N GLY A 466 -2.00 -31.39 8.58
CA GLY A 466 -0.76 -31.59 7.84
C GLY A 466 -0.48 -30.57 6.74
N ASN A 467 -1.26 -29.48 6.67
CA ASN A 467 -1.01 -28.42 5.69
C ASN A 467 0.31 -27.70 6.01
N THR A 468 1.14 -27.54 4.98
CA THR A 468 2.46 -26.92 5.07
C THR A 468 2.60 -25.78 4.05
N ILE A 469 3.46 -24.83 4.35
CA ILE A 469 3.73 -23.69 3.47
C ILE A 469 4.48 -24.20 2.23
N GLY A 470 4.01 -23.75 1.06
CA GLY A 470 4.56 -24.17 -0.25
C GLY A 470 3.98 -25.49 -0.74
N GLN A 471 2.87 -25.98 -0.15
CA GLN A 471 2.15 -27.17 -0.63
C GLN A 471 1.50 -26.92 -2.00
N GLY A 472 1.33 -27.99 -2.78
CA GLY A 472 0.87 -27.94 -4.17
C GLY A 472 2.07 -27.91 -5.14
N LEU A 473 1.93 -27.30 -6.29
CA LEU A 473 2.99 -27.12 -7.26
C LEU A 473 4.04 -26.12 -6.72
N LYS A 474 5.09 -26.67 -6.09
CA LYS A 474 6.14 -25.87 -5.46
C LYS A 474 6.87 -25.03 -6.49
N THR A 475 6.73 -23.74 -6.40
CA THR A 475 7.30 -22.74 -7.31
C THR A 475 8.29 -21.87 -6.55
N ASN A 476 9.45 -21.62 -7.17
CA ASN A 476 10.47 -20.71 -6.64
C ASN A 476 10.54 -19.49 -7.54
N MET A 477 10.65 -18.31 -6.94
CA MET A 477 10.82 -17.04 -7.62
C MET A 477 12.07 -16.34 -7.14
N VAL A 478 12.81 -15.75 -8.09
CA VAL A 478 13.87 -14.77 -7.85
C VAL A 478 13.51 -13.52 -8.63
N TYR A 479 13.53 -12.39 -7.97
CA TYR A 479 13.31 -11.09 -8.58
C TYR A 479 14.45 -10.15 -8.18
N LEU A 480 15.02 -9.48 -9.17
CA LEU A 480 16.05 -8.46 -9.01
C LEU A 480 15.62 -7.22 -9.76
N GLN A 481 15.66 -6.06 -9.11
CA GLN A 481 15.43 -4.78 -9.75
C GLN A 481 16.52 -3.78 -9.39
N GLY A 482 16.94 -2.98 -10.37
CA GLY A 482 17.79 -1.82 -10.15
C GLY A 482 17.21 -0.61 -10.85
N LYS A 483 17.25 0.56 -10.21
CA LYS A 483 16.83 1.84 -10.79
C LYS A 483 17.87 2.91 -10.49
N ILE A 484 18.11 3.77 -11.46
CA ILE A 484 18.90 4.99 -11.34
C ILE A 484 18.02 6.13 -11.84
N GLY A 485 17.65 7.04 -10.97
CA GLY A 485 16.85 8.21 -11.25
C GLY A 485 17.67 9.49 -11.12
N TYR A 486 17.53 10.44 -12.04
CA TYR A 486 18.00 11.81 -11.88
C TYR A 486 16.81 12.75 -11.78
N VAL A 487 16.59 13.30 -10.59
CA VAL A 487 15.44 14.16 -10.28
C VAL A 487 15.62 15.52 -10.96
N LEU A 488 14.76 15.82 -11.90
CA LEU A 488 14.69 17.10 -12.60
C LEU A 488 13.90 18.12 -11.77
N ASN A 489 12.69 17.75 -11.33
CA ASN A 489 11.84 18.58 -10.48
C ASN A 489 11.27 17.76 -9.32
N PRO A 490 11.64 18.07 -8.06
CA PRO A 490 11.17 17.33 -6.91
C PRO A 490 9.68 17.55 -6.59
N LYS A 491 9.07 18.67 -7.02
CA LYS A 491 7.68 19.04 -6.70
C LYS A 491 6.65 18.00 -7.15
N TYR A 492 6.88 17.39 -8.30
CA TYR A 492 6.03 16.35 -8.87
C TYR A 492 6.85 15.12 -9.29
N ASN A 493 8.02 14.97 -8.67
CA ASN A 493 8.93 13.83 -8.84
C ASN A 493 9.29 13.56 -10.32
N LEU A 494 9.46 14.65 -11.11
CA LEU A 494 9.91 14.54 -12.49
C LEU A 494 11.38 14.11 -12.51
N ARG A 495 11.66 13.00 -13.19
CA ARG A 495 13.01 12.43 -13.25
C ARG A 495 13.27 11.70 -14.57
N LEU A 496 14.53 11.63 -14.94
CA LEU A 496 15.02 10.63 -15.89
C LEU A 496 15.28 9.35 -15.11
N GLU A 497 14.85 8.22 -15.63
CA GLU A 497 15.00 6.93 -14.95
C GLU A 497 15.54 5.88 -15.91
N LEU A 498 16.61 5.20 -15.51
CA LEU A 498 17.12 3.96 -16.10
C LEU A 498 16.81 2.83 -15.14
N GLY A 499 16.19 1.76 -15.62
CA GLY A 499 15.80 0.60 -14.83
C GLY A 499 16.22 -0.70 -15.46
N GLY A 500 16.37 -1.73 -14.62
CA GLY A 500 16.59 -3.10 -15.05
C GLY A 500 15.85 -4.06 -14.14
N ILE A 501 15.27 -5.12 -14.72
CA ILE A 501 14.59 -6.20 -14.01
C ILE A 501 15.15 -7.52 -14.51
N TYR A 502 15.43 -8.42 -13.57
CA TYR A 502 15.66 -9.83 -13.84
C TYR A 502 14.73 -10.65 -12.95
N ARG A 503 13.88 -11.47 -13.56
CA ARG A 503 12.93 -12.33 -12.87
C ARG A 503 13.02 -13.75 -13.40
N THR A 504 13.01 -14.71 -12.48
CA THR A 504 12.80 -16.13 -12.83
C THR A 504 11.73 -16.70 -11.91
N GLU A 505 10.84 -17.49 -12.48
CA GLU A 505 9.84 -18.26 -11.77
C GLU A 505 9.86 -19.68 -12.29
N LYS A 506 10.13 -20.65 -11.41
CA LYS A 506 10.41 -22.03 -11.81
C LYS A 506 9.72 -23.04 -10.92
N ASN A 507 9.09 -24.03 -11.55
CA ASN A 507 8.58 -25.26 -10.94
C ASN A 507 8.78 -26.45 -11.89
N SER A 508 8.07 -27.58 -11.67
CA SER A 508 8.14 -28.75 -12.56
C SER A 508 7.50 -28.52 -13.92
N ASP A 509 6.52 -27.62 -14.03
CA ASP A 509 5.65 -27.47 -15.19
C ASP A 509 6.10 -26.32 -16.10
N PHE A 510 6.71 -25.28 -15.52
CA PHE A 510 7.19 -24.13 -16.28
C PHE A 510 8.48 -23.52 -15.70
N ASN A 511 9.17 -22.77 -16.55
CA ASN A 511 10.36 -22.00 -16.20
C ASN A 511 10.35 -20.66 -16.93
N ASP A 512 9.72 -19.66 -16.30
CA ASP A 512 9.59 -18.33 -16.87
C ASP A 512 10.77 -17.46 -16.51
N LYS A 513 11.24 -16.70 -17.47
CA LYS A 513 12.37 -15.79 -17.32
C LYS A 513 12.08 -14.47 -18.01
N THR A 514 12.29 -13.38 -17.31
CA THR A 514 12.28 -12.01 -17.83
C THR A 514 13.60 -11.33 -17.52
N ALA A 515 14.22 -10.71 -18.51
CA ALA A 515 15.38 -9.85 -18.36
C ALA A 515 15.10 -8.55 -19.13
N MET A 516 14.81 -7.47 -18.44
CA MET A 516 14.30 -6.23 -19.06
C MET A 516 15.18 -5.04 -18.69
N ILE A 517 15.42 -4.17 -19.66
CA ILE A 517 16.04 -2.87 -19.44
C ILE A 517 15.02 -1.80 -19.87
N THR A 518 14.92 -0.72 -19.10
CA THR A 518 13.99 0.37 -19.35
C THR A 518 14.66 1.72 -19.22
N PHE A 519 14.19 2.69 -19.99
CA PHE A 519 14.59 4.09 -19.87
C PHE A 519 13.39 5.01 -20.10
N GLY A 520 13.27 6.07 -19.29
CA GLY A 520 12.14 6.96 -19.42
C GLY A 520 12.24 8.29 -18.69
N VAL A 521 11.25 9.12 -18.97
CA VAL A 521 10.94 10.35 -18.23
C VAL A 521 9.75 10.02 -17.34
N ARG A 522 9.95 10.03 -16.04
CA ARG A 522 8.93 9.61 -15.06
C ARG A 522 8.50 10.81 -14.22
N SER A 523 7.21 10.91 -13.98
CA SER A 523 6.66 11.94 -13.09
C SER A 523 5.51 11.32 -12.29
N SER A 524 5.85 10.71 -11.15
CA SER A 524 4.85 10.00 -10.36
C SER A 524 5.37 9.68 -8.97
N PHE A 525 4.47 9.78 -7.96
CA PHE A 525 4.64 9.15 -6.65
C PHE A 525 3.98 7.78 -6.58
N ARG A 526 3.21 7.35 -7.60
CA ARG A 526 2.54 6.04 -7.59
C ARG A 526 3.54 4.89 -7.68
N GLN A 527 3.28 3.82 -6.95
CA GLN A 527 4.00 2.57 -7.08
C GLN A 527 3.38 1.74 -8.23
N ILE A 528 4.22 1.20 -9.10
CA ILE A 528 3.85 0.19 -10.10
C ILE A 528 4.57 -1.08 -9.69
N TYR A 529 3.78 -2.10 -9.31
CA TYR A 529 4.31 -3.36 -8.82
C TYR A 529 4.74 -4.25 -9.98
N THR A 530 5.95 -4.78 -9.91
CA THR A 530 6.55 -5.69 -10.90
C THR A 530 7.14 -6.95 -10.27
N ASP A 531 7.20 -7.03 -8.96
CA ASP A 531 7.72 -8.11 -8.12
C ASP A 531 6.62 -9.14 -7.75
N LEU A 532 5.89 -9.60 -8.78
CA LEU A 532 4.70 -10.41 -8.64
C LEU A 532 5.00 -11.90 -8.71
N ALA A 533 4.34 -12.69 -7.85
CA ALA A 533 4.24 -14.13 -7.95
C ALA A 533 2.99 -14.54 -8.74
N SER A 534 3.05 -15.65 -9.46
CA SER A 534 1.87 -16.20 -10.14
C SER A 534 0.80 -16.63 -9.15
N TYR A 535 -0.46 -16.41 -9.50
CA TYR A 535 -1.62 -16.84 -8.71
C TYR A 535 -2.13 -18.21 -9.10
N LYS A 536 -2.07 -18.52 -10.40
CA LYS A 536 -2.58 -19.75 -11.00
C LYS A 536 -1.50 -20.37 -11.87
N THR A 537 -1.61 -21.65 -12.12
CA THR A 537 -0.81 -22.33 -13.15
C THR A 537 -1.12 -21.73 -14.52
N HIS A 538 -0.12 -21.66 -15.38
CA HIS A 538 -0.21 -21.10 -16.73
C HIS A 538 -1.04 -21.98 -17.67
#